data_e4b051a5de519e0d1389bc5dcc7a487d
#
_entry.id   e4b051a5de519e0d1389bc5dcc7a487d
#
_cell.length_a   1.000
_cell.length_b   1.000
_cell.length_c   1.000
_cell.angle_alpha   90.00
_cell.angle_beta   90.00
_cell.angle_gamma   90.00
#
_symmetry.space_group_name_H-M   'P 1'
#
loop_
_entity.id
_entity.type
_entity.pdbx_description
1 polymer ?
#
loop_
_entity_poly.entity_id
_entity_poly.type
_entity_poly.pdbx_seq_one_letter_code
_entity_poly.pdbx_strand_id
1 'polypeptide(L)'
;MDVSSEIIHSLLPVFMVIELGASATAVGIIEGVAEATALIVKVFSGALSDYLGRRKGLAVFGYALGALSKPLFAIAPGVGTVLAARLTDRLGKGIRGAPRDALVADIAPLQIRGAAFGLRQSLDTVGAFLGPLIAIGLMYLWANDFRSVFWVAVIPGVLSVAVLMFGVQEPEAHERTKRVNPIQRVNLVRLGPAYWGVVAVGTVFTLARFSEAFLVLRVQQTGLPLFSAPLVLVAMNVVYSVSAYPFGKLADRLSHGHARLLVWGLLVLIGADMVLAMGSHWAIALCGVALWGLHMGMTQGLLATMVAGIAPPDLVGTAFGVFNLAGGLAMLIASALAGWLWEKFGAAFTFYGGALFCGATIVLILLMRQGTSVRSR
;
A
#
# COMPACT_ATOMS: atom_id res chain seq x y z
N MET A 1 12.06 7.45 -7.63
CA MET A 1 10.60 7.58 -7.84
C MET A 1 9.84 7.68 -6.52
N ASP A 2 10.17 6.85 -5.53
CA ASP A 2 9.43 6.84 -4.26
C ASP A 2 9.57 8.17 -3.51
N VAL A 3 10.76 8.79 -3.45
CA VAL A 3 10.92 10.18 -2.96
C VAL A 3 9.94 11.14 -3.65
N SER A 4 9.86 11.08 -5.00
CA SER A 4 8.95 11.92 -5.79
C SER A 4 7.47 11.71 -5.41
N SER A 5 7.07 10.45 -5.31
CA SER A 5 5.68 10.11 -4.98
C SER A 5 5.33 10.45 -3.53
N GLU A 6 6.25 10.24 -2.60
CA GLU A 6 6.01 10.46 -1.17
C GLU A 6 6.03 11.94 -0.77
N ILE A 7 6.76 12.81 -1.49
CA ILE A 7 6.63 14.28 -1.33
C ILE A 7 5.16 14.69 -1.54
N ILE A 8 4.53 14.19 -2.59
CA ILE A 8 3.13 14.54 -2.90
C ILE A 8 2.16 13.78 -1.99
N HIS A 9 2.34 12.45 -1.85
CA HIS A 9 1.41 11.59 -1.12
C HIS A 9 1.23 12.04 0.34
N SER A 10 2.30 12.47 1.00
CA SER A 10 2.26 12.92 2.40
C SER A 10 1.50 14.24 2.60
N LEU A 11 1.36 15.06 1.57
CA LEU A 11 0.67 16.35 1.60
C LEU A 11 -0.70 16.31 0.93
N LEU A 12 -0.94 15.35 0.03
CA LEU A 12 -2.10 15.31 -0.85
C LEU A 12 -3.45 15.35 -0.12
N PRO A 13 -3.67 14.61 0.99
CA PRO A 13 -4.94 14.65 1.71
C PRO A 13 -5.24 16.04 2.25
N VAL A 14 -4.23 16.72 2.79
CA VAL A 14 -4.35 18.06 3.38
C VAL A 14 -4.54 19.10 2.28
N PHE A 15 -3.81 18.99 1.16
CA PHE A 15 -3.99 19.82 -0.03
C PHE A 15 -5.41 19.72 -0.58
N MET A 16 -5.96 18.50 -0.70
CA MET A 16 -7.33 18.30 -1.19
C MET A 16 -8.37 18.98 -0.29
N VAL A 17 -8.21 18.87 1.02
CA VAL A 17 -9.18 19.41 1.97
C VAL A 17 -9.03 20.93 2.12
N ILE A 18 -7.80 21.45 2.32
CA ILE A 18 -7.55 22.86 2.64
C ILE A 18 -7.58 23.74 1.39
N GLU A 19 -6.86 23.33 0.33
CA GLU A 19 -6.75 24.16 -0.89
C GLU A 19 -7.91 23.97 -1.86
N LEU A 20 -8.40 22.73 -2.00
CA LEU A 20 -9.42 22.41 -3.00
C LEU A 20 -10.82 22.24 -2.39
N GLY A 21 -10.96 22.35 -1.06
CA GLY A 21 -12.25 22.21 -0.38
C GLY A 21 -12.90 20.83 -0.52
N ALA A 22 -12.10 19.78 -0.74
CA ALA A 22 -12.61 18.43 -0.90
C ALA A 22 -13.22 17.90 0.40
N SER A 23 -14.34 17.19 0.31
CA SER A 23 -14.91 16.48 1.44
C SER A 23 -14.06 15.24 1.79
N ALA A 24 -14.18 14.75 3.02
CA ALA A 24 -13.53 13.51 3.45
C ALA A 24 -13.98 12.31 2.63
N THR A 25 -15.23 12.28 2.18
CA THR A 25 -15.75 11.26 1.27
C THR A 25 -15.03 11.30 -0.08
N ALA A 26 -14.80 12.50 -0.65
CA ALA A 26 -14.05 12.65 -1.90
C ALA A 26 -12.61 12.15 -1.75
N VAL A 27 -11.93 12.48 -0.64
CA VAL A 27 -10.59 11.97 -0.34
C VAL A 27 -10.59 10.44 -0.26
N GLY A 28 -11.54 9.86 0.46
CA GLY A 28 -11.67 8.40 0.60
C GLY A 28 -11.90 7.68 -0.74
N ILE A 29 -12.76 8.23 -1.60
CA ILE A 29 -13.01 7.68 -2.93
C ILE A 29 -11.76 7.78 -3.81
N ILE A 30 -11.09 8.92 -3.85
CA ILE A 30 -9.88 9.13 -4.66
C ILE A 30 -8.79 8.18 -4.25
N GLU A 31 -8.50 8.08 -2.95
CA GLU A 31 -7.46 7.19 -2.44
C GLU A 31 -7.84 5.71 -2.64
N GLY A 32 -9.09 5.34 -2.37
CA GLY A 32 -9.58 3.99 -2.55
C GLY A 32 -9.53 3.52 -4.02
N VAL A 33 -10.00 4.34 -4.95
CA VAL A 33 -9.94 4.04 -6.39
C VAL A 33 -8.48 3.95 -6.86
N ALA A 34 -7.62 4.85 -6.37
CA ALA A 34 -6.22 4.88 -6.72
C ALA A 34 -5.48 3.61 -6.27
N GLU A 35 -5.62 3.21 -5.01
CA GLU A 35 -4.98 1.99 -4.48
C GLU A 35 -5.54 0.72 -5.15
N ALA A 36 -6.85 0.63 -5.35
CA ALA A 36 -7.47 -0.47 -6.09
C ALA A 36 -6.90 -0.57 -7.51
N THR A 37 -6.74 0.56 -8.21
CA THR A 37 -6.15 0.62 -9.55
C THR A 37 -4.73 0.05 -9.56
N ALA A 38 -3.87 0.44 -8.62
CA ALA A 38 -2.51 -0.06 -8.54
C ALA A 38 -2.45 -1.58 -8.33
N LEU A 39 -3.29 -2.12 -7.42
CA LEU A 39 -3.35 -3.54 -7.14
C LEU A 39 -3.88 -4.36 -8.33
N ILE A 40 -4.94 -3.89 -8.98
CA ILE A 40 -5.54 -4.55 -10.14
C ILE A 40 -4.55 -4.55 -11.33
N VAL A 41 -3.99 -3.40 -11.66
CA VAL A 41 -3.08 -3.25 -12.80
C VAL A 41 -1.80 -4.06 -12.60
N LYS A 42 -1.29 -4.17 -11.37
CA LYS A 42 -0.12 -5.00 -11.05
C LYS A 42 -0.30 -6.46 -11.45
N VAL A 43 -1.51 -7.01 -11.31
CA VAL A 43 -1.80 -8.40 -11.72
C VAL A 43 -1.62 -8.58 -13.23
N PHE A 44 -2.15 -7.65 -14.02
CA PHE A 44 -2.06 -7.72 -15.48
C PHE A 44 -0.67 -7.37 -16.01
N SER A 45 0.04 -6.44 -15.36
CA SER A 45 1.36 -6.01 -15.81
C SER A 45 2.41 -7.12 -15.73
N GLY A 46 2.32 -8.01 -14.73
CA GLY A 46 3.17 -9.18 -14.62
C GLY A 46 2.98 -10.13 -15.80
N ALA A 47 1.73 -10.50 -16.09
CA ALA A 47 1.40 -11.37 -17.23
C ALA A 47 1.81 -10.75 -18.57
N LEU A 48 1.61 -9.42 -18.73
CA LEU A 48 2.01 -8.69 -19.93
C LEU A 48 3.53 -8.64 -20.10
N SER A 49 4.27 -8.45 -19.00
CA SER A 49 5.73 -8.45 -18.98
C SER A 49 6.31 -9.78 -19.44
N ASP A 50 5.76 -10.89 -18.93
CA ASP A 50 6.18 -12.25 -19.31
C ASP A 50 5.80 -12.57 -20.78
N TYR A 51 4.67 -12.04 -21.26
CA TYR A 51 4.24 -12.19 -22.63
C TYR A 51 5.13 -11.45 -23.63
N LEU A 52 5.49 -10.20 -23.32
CA LEU A 52 6.31 -9.36 -24.19
C LEU A 52 7.77 -9.81 -24.22
N GLY A 53 8.26 -10.46 -23.14
CA GLY A 53 9.67 -10.83 -22.96
C GLY A 53 10.62 -9.62 -22.93
N ARG A 54 10.09 -8.41 -22.80
CA ARG A 54 10.82 -7.15 -22.70
C ARG A 54 10.33 -6.40 -21.45
N ARG A 55 11.13 -6.41 -20.41
CA ARG A 55 10.73 -5.92 -19.09
C ARG A 55 11.04 -4.44 -18.89
N LYS A 56 12.20 -3.98 -19.43
CA LYS A 56 12.66 -2.59 -19.31
C LYS A 56 11.65 -1.59 -19.91
N GLY A 57 11.18 -1.86 -21.15
CA GLY A 57 10.24 -0.96 -21.83
C GLY A 57 8.96 -0.71 -21.04
N LEU A 58 8.38 -1.78 -20.47
CA LEU A 58 7.18 -1.68 -19.65
C LEU A 58 7.44 -0.98 -18.32
N ALA A 59 8.59 -1.24 -17.70
CA ALA A 59 9.01 -0.52 -16.49
C ALA A 59 9.20 0.98 -16.77
N VAL A 60 9.95 1.35 -17.84
CA VAL A 60 10.14 2.76 -18.25
C VAL A 60 8.81 3.46 -18.48
N PHE A 61 7.88 2.81 -19.20
CA PHE A 61 6.54 3.37 -19.43
C PHE A 61 5.79 3.64 -18.11
N GLY A 62 5.81 2.69 -17.16
CA GLY A 62 5.19 2.89 -15.84
C GLY A 62 5.85 3.99 -15.01
N TYR A 63 7.19 4.12 -15.08
CA TYR A 63 7.91 5.23 -14.43
C TYR A 63 7.59 6.58 -15.11
N ALA A 64 7.49 6.62 -16.44
CA ALA A 64 7.12 7.82 -17.19
C ALA A 64 5.72 8.31 -16.84
N LEU A 65 4.72 7.42 -16.76
CA LEU A 65 3.37 7.77 -16.30
C LEU A 65 3.39 8.36 -14.88
N GLY A 66 4.16 7.74 -13.97
CA GLY A 66 4.35 8.28 -12.63
C GLY A 66 5.01 9.67 -12.61
N ALA A 67 6.00 9.93 -13.48
CA ALA A 67 6.65 11.24 -13.59
C ALA A 67 5.70 12.29 -14.20
N LEU A 68 4.93 11.92 -15.24
CA LEU A 68 3.94 12.79 -15.89
C LEU A 68 2.78 13.19 -14.96
N SER A 69 2.45 12.37 -13.96
CA SER A 69 1.42 12.71 -12.99
C SER A 69 1.83 13.87 -12.07
N LYS A 70 3.13 14.09 -11.83
CA LYS A 70 3.61 15.07 -10.85
C LYS A 70 3.26 16.52 -11.22
N PRO A 71 3.51 17.00 -12.45
CA PRO A 71 3.03 18.32 -12.88
C PRO A 71 1.52 18.49 -12.75
N LEU A 72 0.74 17.42 -13.02
CA LEU A 72 -0.72 17.48 -12.91
C LEU A 72 -1.19 17.78 -11.49
N PHE A 73 -0.51 17.27 -10.46
CA PHE A 73 -0.81 17.63 -9.07
C PHE A 73 -0.49 19.11 -8.79
N ALA A 74 0.64 19.60 -9.29
CA ALA A 74 1.08 20.99 -9.06
C ALA A 74 0.13 22.02 -9.68
N ILE A 75 -0.40 21.74 -10.87
CA ILE A 75 -1.31 22.64 -11.59
C ILE A 75 -2.79 22.34 -11.33
N ALA A 76 -3.14 21.38 -10.48
CA ALA A 76 -4.52 20.93 -10.29
C ALA A 76 -5.45 22.09 -9.84
N PRO A 77 -6.45 22.48 -10.65
CA PRO A 77 -7.40 23.53 -10.28
C PRO A 77 -8.53 23.01 -9.39
N GLY A 78 -8.67 21.69 -9.26
CA GLY A 78 -9.74 21.08 -8.49
C GLY A 78 -9.58 19.56 -8.31
N VAL A 79 -10.49 18.98 -7.57
CA VAL A 79 -10.48 17.57 -7.14
C VAL A 79 -10.49 16.58 -8.31
N GLY A 80 -11.17 16.91 -9.43
CA GLY A 80 -11.20 16.07 -10.62
C GLY A 80 -9.83 15.89 -11.28
N THR A 81 -9.03 16.98 -11.33
CA THR A 81 -7.64 16.91 -11.85
C THR A 81 -6.74 16.10 -10.90
N VAL A 82 -6.93 16.23 -9.59
CA VAL A 82 -6.23 15.41 -8.59
C VAL A 82 -6.56 13.93 -8.78
N LEU A 83 -7.84 13.57 -9.01
CA LEU A 83 -8.24 12.20 -9.30
C LEU A 83 -7.52 11.67 -10.56
N ALA A 84 -7.51 12.45 -11.65
CA ALA A 84 -6.82 12.05 -12.88
C ALA A 84 -5.32 11.87 -12.69
N ALA A 85 -4.67 12.80 -11.97
CA ALA A 85 -3.25 12.72 -11.62
C ALA A 85 -2.96 11.49 -10.74
N ARG A 86 -3.80 11.23 -9.74
CA ARG A 86 -3.67 10.10 -8.83
C ARG A 86 -3.84 8.76 -9.54
N LEU A 87 -4.84 8.66 -10.42
CA LEU A 87 -5.05 7.47 -11.26
C LEU A 87 -3.85 7.23 -12.19
N THR A 88 -3.34 8.28 -12.84
CA THR A 88 -2.16 8.18 -13.71
C THR A 88 -0.93 7.69 -12.93
N ASP A 89 -0.69 8.23 -11.74
CA ASP A 89 0.39 7.77 -10.85
C ASP A 89 0.23 6.29 -10.46
N ARG A 90 -0.99 5.88 -10.08
CA ARG A 90 -1.27 4.50 -9.64
C ARG A 90 -1.26 3.50 -10.78
N LEU A 91 -1.72 3.88 -11.97
CA LEU A 91 -1.52 3.10 -13.19
C LEU A 91 -0.02 2.89 -13.46
N GLY A 92 0.78 3.96 -13.39
CA GLY A 92 2.22 3.87 -13.51
C GLY A 92 2.85 2.93 -12.48
N LYS A 93 2.44 3.02 -11.21
CA LYS A 93 2.90 2.15 -10.12
C LYS A 93 2.53 0.68 -10.38
N GLY A 94 1.29 0.41 -10.81
CA GLY A 94 0.83 -0.92 -11.14
C GLY A 94 1.59 -1.53 -12.32
N ILE A 95 1.80 -0.75 -13.38
CA ILE A 95 2.50 -1.20 -14.59
C ILE A 95 3.98 -1.50 -14.30
N ARG A 96 4.69 -0.65 -13.55
CA ARG A 96 6.13 -0.80 -13.31
C ARG A 96 6.49 -1.87 -12.28
N GLY A 97 5.58 -2.20 -11.35
CA GLY A 97 5.89 -3.00 -10.18
C GLY A 97 6.43 -4.39 -10.51
N ALA A 98 5.66 -5.20 -11.24
CA ALA A 98 6.04 -6.55 -11.59
C ALA A 98 7.23 -6.60 -12.60
N PRO A 99 7.27 -5.80 -13.69
CA PRO A 99 8.42 -5.76 -14.59
C PRO A 99 9.73 -5.35 -13.92
N ARG A 100 9.68 -4.37 -13.00
CA ARG A 100 10.86 -3.95 -12.22
C ARG A 100 11.41 -5.10 -11.37
N ASP A 101 10.54 -5.78 -10.64
CA ASP A 101 10.92 -6.87 -9.77
C ASP A 101 11.49 -8.04 -10.58
N ALA A 102 10.92 -8.30 -11.76
CA ALA A 102 11.42 -9.28 -12.68
C ALA A 102 12.80 -8.90 -13.27
N LEU A 103 13.03 -7.62 -13.63
CA LEU A 103 14.34 -7.13 -14.05
C LEU A 103 15.41 -7.36 -12.98
N VAL A 104 15.11 -7.07 -11.72
CA VAL A 104 16.03 -7.35 -10.60
C VAL A 104 16.36 -8.83 -10.52
N ALA A 105 15.36 -9.70 -10.69
CA ALA A 105 15.56 -11.16 -10.68
C ALA A 105 16.42 -11.66 -11.85
N ASP A 106 16.29 -11.04 -13.03
CA ASP A 106 17.04 -11.45 -14.24
C ASP A 106 18.50 -10.98 -14.23
N ILE A 107 18.73 -9.77 -13.71
CA ILE A 107 20.08 -9.17 -13.67
C ILE A 107 20.89 -9.73 -12.50
N ALA A 108 20.25 -10.01 -11.34
CA ALA A 108 20.95 -10.48 -10.16
C ALA A 108 21.33 -11.96 -10.24
N PRO A 109 22.64 -12.32 -10.07
CA PRO A 109 23.05 -13.71 -9.92
C PRO A 109 22.25 -14.43 -8.83
N LEU A 110 21.98 -15.74 -9.03
CA LEU A 110 21.17 -16.54 -8.10
C LEU A 110 21.66 -16.46 -6.64
N GLN A 111 22.99 -16.42 -6.45
CA GLN A 111 23.63 -16.41 -5.12
C GLN A 111 23.36 -15.14 -4.33
N ILE A 112 23.13 -14.00 -4.99
CA ILE A 112 22.91 -12.69 -4.36
C ILE A 112 21.52 -12.11 -4.63
N ARG A 113 20.63 -12.88 -5.27
CA ARG A 113 19.27 -12.39 -5.62
C ARG A 113 18.50 -11.90 -4.41
N GLY A 114 18.58 -12.60 -3.27
CA GLY A 114 17.99 -12.16 -2.02
C GLY A 114 18.53 -10.82 -1.54
N ALA A 115 19.85 -10.61 -1.62
CA ALA A 115 20.49 -9.34 -1.28
C ALA A 115 20.07 -8.19 -2.21
N ALA A 116 19.92 -8.48 -3.52
CA ALA A 116 19.44 -7.49 -4.50
C ALA A 116 18.01 -7.03 -4.20
N PHE A 117 17.09 -7.95 -3.87
CA PHE A 117 15.74 -7.60 -3.44
C PHE A 117 15.73 -6.87 -2.10
N GLY A 118 16.59 -7.27 -1.16
CA GLY A 118 16.78 -6.58 0.12
C GLY A 118 17.23 -5.14 -0.06
N LEU A 119 18.25 -4.92 -0.92
CA LEU A 119 18.73 -3.57 -1.24
C LEU A 119 17.62 -2.72 -1.89
N ARG A 120 16.89 -3.30 -2.87
CA ARG A 120 15.75 -2.62 -3.49
C ARG A 120 14.72 -2.19 -2.44
N GLN A 121 14.33 -3.08 -1.54
CA GLN A 121 13.36 -2.79 -0.49
C GLN A 121 13.87 -1.71 0.48
N SER A 122 15.15 -1.77 0.83
CA SER A 122 15.77 -0.74 1.67
C SER A 122 15.75 0.63 1.00
N LEU A 123 16.04 0.71 -0.31
CA LEU A 123 15.98 1.96 -1.07
C LEU A 123 14.53 2.49 -1.20
N ASP A 124 13.54 1.60 -1.38
CA ASP A 124 12.12 1.98 -1.35
C ASP A 124 11.76 2.60 0.02
N THR A 125 12.24 1.99 1.13
CA THR A 125 12.03 2.51 2.50
C THR A 125 12.73 3.86 2.72
N VAL A 126 13.95 4.03 2.22
CA VAL A 126 14.66 5.33 2.26
C VAL A 126 13.85 6.39 1.51
N GLY A 127 13.27 6.06 0.36
CA GLY A 127 12.39 6.95 -0.40
C GLY A 127 11.12 7.34 0.36
N ALA A 128 10.49 6.36 1.01
CA ALA A 128 9.30 6.57 1.84
C ALA A 128 9.55 7.47 3.06
N PHE A 129 10.81 7.56 3.51
CA PHE A 129 11.23 8.39 4.62
C PHE A 129 11.68 9.79 4.17
N LEU A 130 12.55 9.84 3.15
CA LEU A 130 13.13 11.11 2.65
C LEU A 130 12.07 11.99 1.98
N GLY A 131 11.11 11.41 1.27
CA GLY A 131 10.05 12.17 0.60
C GLY A 131 9.29 13.10 1.54
N PRO A 132 8.65 12.56 2.60
CA PRO A 132 7.96 13.38 3.58
C PRO A 132 8.85 14.36 4.34
N LEU A 133 10.12 14.01 4.65
CA LEU A 133 11.05 14.94 5.28
C LEU A 133 11.40 16.13 4.38
N ILE A 134 11.63 15.89 3.10
CA ILE A 134 11.83 16.97 2.11
C ILE A 134 10.56 17.82 2.03
N ALA A 135 9.37 17.20 2.01
CA ALA A 135 8.12 17.93 1.99
C ALA A 135 7.96 18.86 3.20
N ILE A 136 8.30 18.42 4.42
CA ILE A 136 8.29 19.25 5.64
C ILE A 136 9.21 20.46 5.47
N GLY A 137 10.46 20.21 5.03
CA GLY A 137 11.44 21.29 4.85
C GLY A 137 10.98 22.32 3.82
N LEU A 138 10.46 21.89 2.68
CA LEU A 138 9.98 22.77 1.63
C LEU A 138 8.70 23.53 2.04
N MET A 139 7.75 22.87 2.71
CA MET A 139 6.56 23.53 3.25
C MET A 139 6.91 24.62 4.26
N TYR A 140 7.90 24.35 5.12
CA TYR A 140 8.39 25.35 6.07
C TYR A 140 9.06 26.54 5.36
N LEU A 141 9.93 26.27 4.37
CA LEU A 141 10.66 27.29 3.63
C LEU A 141 9.74 28.16 2.76
N TRP A 142 8.69 27.59 2.19
CA TRP A 142 7.78 28.28 1.27
C TRP A 142 6.42 28.62 1.90
N ALA A 143 6.37 28.78 3.22
CA ALA A 143 5.18 29.25 3.95
C ALA A 143 3.90 28.47 3.58
N ASN A 144 4.02 27.15 3.49
CA ASN A 144 2.95 26.20 3.16
C ASN A 144 2.43 26.26 1.71
N ASP A 145 3.25 26.63 0.73
CA ASP A 145 2.89 26.56 -0.67
C ASP A 145 3.00 25.11 -1.21
N PHE A 146 1.88 24.40 -1.20
CA PHE A 146 1.79 23.03 -1.69
C PHE A 146 2.20 22.87 -3.16
N ARG A 147 1.82 23.84 -4.02
CA ARG A 147 2.04 23.74 -5.46
C ARG A 147 3.52 23.80 -5.80
N SER A 148 4.25 24.72 -5.19
CA SER A 148 5.71 24.80 -5.33
C SER A 148 6.40 23.54 -4.85
N VAL A 149 5.95 22.93 -3.73
CA VAL A 149 6.48 21.65 -3.25
C VAL A 149 6.21 20.52 -4.24
N PHE A 150 5.03 20.47 -4.85
CA PHE A 150 4.69 19.45 -5.86
C PHE A 150 5.54 19.60 -7.14
N TRP A 151 5.91 20.83 -7.53
CA TRP A 151 6.86 21.04 -8.63
C TRP A 151 8.24 20.45 -8.34
N VAL A 152 8.74 20.52 -7.11
CA VAL A 152 10.01 19.86 -6.74
C VAL A 152 9.94 18.35 -6.92
N ALA A 153 8.80 17.74 -6.65
CA ALA A 153 8.61 16.29 -6.83
C ALA A 153 8.80 15.83 -8.29
N VAL A 154 8.66 16.72 -9.27
CA VAL A 154 8.93 16.44 -10.69
C VAL A 154 10.38 16.03 -10.91
N ILE A 155 11.32 16.68 -10.22
CA ILE A 155 12.76 16.48 -10.41
C ILE A 155 13.16 15.02 -10.15
N PRO A 156 12.94 14.43 -8.96
CA PRO A 156 13.28 13.03 -8.72
C PRO A 156 12.40 12.06 -9.54
N GLY A 157 11.21 12.49 -9.97
CA GLY A 157 10.36 11.74 -10.88
C GLY A 157 11.01 11.56 -12.25
N VAL A 158 11.42 12.65 -12.90
CA VAL A 158 12.09 12.64 -14.21
C VAL A 158 13.45 11.95 -14.11
N LEU A 159 14.22 12.23 -13.04
CA LEU A 159 15.50 11.58 -12.83
C LEU A 159 15.38 10.06 -12.74
N SER A 160 14.33 9.54 -12.11
CA SER A 160 14.11 8.09 -12.02
C SER A 160 13.82 7.43 -13.38
N VAL A 161 13.13 8.15 -14.27
CA VAL A 161 12.91 7.69 -15.66
C VAL A 161 14.22 7.69 -16.42
N ALA A 162 14.98 8.76 -16.34
CA ALA A 162 16.27 8.90 -17.02
C ALA A 162 17.27 7.82 -16.58
N VAL A 163 17.41 7.58 -15.28
CA VAL A 163 18.30 6.54 -14.74
C VAL A 163 17.89 5.15 -15.24
N LEU A 164 16.59 4.81 -15.27
CA LEU A 164 16.14 3.52 -15.79
C LEU A 164 16.36 3.41 -17.30
N MET A 165 16.10 4.49 -18.03
CA MET A 165 16.20 4.50 -19.51
C MET A 165 17.64 4.39 -20.01
N PHE A 166 18.57 5.08 -19.37
CA PHE A 166 19.97 5.16 -19.80
C PHE A 166 20.91 4.29 -18.96
N GLY A 167 20.59 4.02 -17.69
CA GLY A 167 21.45 3.30 -16.76
C GLY A 167 21.23 1.79 -16.71
N VAL A 168 20.09 1.29 -17.19
CA VAL A 168 19.77 -0.16 -17.16
C VAL A 168 19.76 -0.72 -18.57
N GLN A 169 20.46 -1.85 -18.78
CA GLN A 169 20.39 -2.58 -20.03
C GLN A 169 19.29 -3.64 -19.95
N GLU A 170 18.59 -3.90 -21.09
CA GLU A 170 17.63 -4.99 -21.18
C GLU A 170 18.40 -6.30 -21.14
N PRO A 171 18.09 -7.25 -20.23
CA PRO A 171 18.68 -8.58 -20.28
C PRO A 171 18.28 -9.30 -21.57
N GLU A 172 19.12 -10.24 -22.02
CA GLU A 172 18.76 -11.10 -23.15
C GLU A 172 17.44 -11.81 -22.88
N ALA A 173 16.58 -11.87 -23.90
CA ALA A 173 15.23 -12.39 -23.78
C ALA A 173 15.26 -13.86 -23.33
N HIS A 174 14.76 -14.17 -22.15
CA HIS A 174 14.56 -15.55 -21.72
C HIS A 174 13.51 -16.25 -22.60
N GLU A 175 13.71 -17.54 -22.84
CA GLU A 175 12.76 -18.36 -23.59
C GLU A 175 11.34 -18.21 -23.04
N ARG A 176 10.38 -17.94 -23.93
CA ARG A 176 8.97 -17.69 -23.60
C ARG A 176 8.38 -18.87 -22.85
N THR A 177 8.15 -18.72 -21.58
CA THR A 177 7.38 -19.69 -20.78
C THR A 177 5.98 -19.87 -21.38
N LYS A 178 5.53 -21.13 -21.50
CA LYS A 178 4.22 -21.46 -22.07
C LYS A 178 3.11 -20.68 -21.34
N ARG A 179 2.28 -20.00 -22.12
CA ARG A 179 1.16 -19.17 -21.69
C ARG A 179 0.15 -20.01 -20.93
N VAL A 180 -0.03 -19.77 -19.66
CA VAL A 180 -1.21 -20.20 -18.91
C VAL A 180 -2.08 -18.96 -18.69
N ASN A 181 -3.31 -18.99 -19.18
CA ASN A 181 -4.26 -17.93 -18.88
C ASN A 181 -4.59 -18.00 -17.37
N PRO A 182 -4.21 -16.99 -16.55
CA PRO A 182 -4.29 -17.10 -15.09
C PRO A 182 -5.73 -17.14 -14.56
N ILE A 183 -6.72 -16.68 -15.34
CA ILE A 183 -8.11 -16.57 -14.89
C ILE A 183 -9.01 -17.57 -15.64
N GLN A 184 -8.75 -18.86 -15.48
CA GLN A 184 -9.68 -19.89 -15.93
C GLN A 184 -10.51 -20.41 -14.75
N ARG A 185 -11.81 -20.57 -14.93
CA ARG A 185 -12.74 -21.06 -13.89
C ARG A 185 -12.29 -22.40 -13.26
N VAL A 186 -11.68 -23.26 -14.06
CA VAL A 186 -11.11 -24.55 -13.60
C VAL A 186 -9.98 -24.33 -12.59
N ASN A 187 -9.15 -23.33 -12.78
CA ASN A 187 -8.05 -23.01 -11.87
C ASN A 187 -8.54 -22.44 -10.53
N LEU A 188 -9.63 -21.65 -10.55
CA LEU A 188 -10.22 -21.09 -9.33
C LEU A 188 -10.80 -22.17 -8.40
N VAL A 189 -11.42 -23.23 -8.96
CA VAL A 189 -11.94 -24.36 -8.19
C VAL A 189 -10.81 -25.17 -7.55
N ARG A 190 -9.66 -25.30 -8.21
CA ARG A 190 -8.48 -26.01 -7.70
C ARG A 190 -7.82 -25.35 -6.49
N LEU A 191 -8.06 -24.07 -6.24
CA LEU A 191 -7.50 -23.34 -5.10
C LEU A 191 -8.01 -23.85 -3.73
N GLY A 192 -9.16 -24.49 -3.71
CA GLY A 192 -9.71 -25.18 -2.53
C GLY A 192 -10.24 -24.24 -1.42
N PRO A 193 -10.95 -24.79 -0.43
CA PRO A 193 -11.65 -24.01 0.60
C PRO A 193 -10.70 -23.28 1.56
N ALA A 194 -9.54 -23.84 1.86
CA ALA A 194 -8.55 -23.22 2.74
C ALA A 194 -8.03 -21.88 2.17
N TYR A 195 -7.76 -21.84 0.86
CA TYR A 195 -7.37 -20.63 0.18
C TYR A 195 -8.48 -19.56 0.24
N TRP A 196 -9.72 -19.93 -0.06
CA TRP A 196 -10.84 -19.00 -0.01
C TRP A 196 -11.09 -18.45 1.40
N GLY A 197 -10.80 -19.25 2.42
CA GLY A 197 -10.79 -18.79 3.81
C GLY A 197 -9.75 -17.68 4.04
N VAL A 198 -8.53 -17.86 3.54
CA VAL A 198 -7.47 -16.81 3.64
C VAL A 198 -7.87 -15.56 2.85
N VAL A 199 -8.47 -15.70 1.67
CA VAL A 199 -9.00 -14.57 0.90
C VAL A 199 -10.09 -13.83 1.68
N ALA A 200 -11.03 -14.54 2.30
CA ALA A 200 -12.08 -13.93 3.12
C ALA A 200 -11.51 -13.16 4.31
N VAL A 201 -10.58 -13.77 5.07
CA VAL A 201 -9.86 -13.09 6.16
C VAL A 201 -9.12 -11.84 5.66
N GLY A 202 -8.39 -11.96 4.55
CA GLY A 202 -7.65 -10.85 3.95
C GLY A 202 -8.55 -9.72 3.47
N THR A 203 -9.72 -10.05 2.92
CA THR A 203 -10.72 -9.07 2.48
C THR A 203 -11.30 -8.28 3.65
N VAL A 204 -11.76 -8.97 4.72
CA VAL A 204 -12.30 -8.31 5.91
C VAL A 204 -11.21 -7.52 6.65
N PHE A 205 -10.00 -8.04 6.72
CA PHE A 205 -8.84 -7.34 7.26
C PHE A 205 -8.53 -6.05 6.47
N THR A 206 -8.64 -6.09 5.14
CA THR A 206 -8.42 -4.91 4.32
C THR A 206 -9.51 -3.86 4.54
N LEU A 207 -10.75 -4.26 4.86
CA LEU A 207 -11.80 -3.32 5.25
C LEU A 207 -11.49 -2.56 6.55
N ALA A 208 -10.69 -3.15 7.46
CA ALA A 208 -10.21 -2.48 8.66
C ALA A 208 -9.09 -1.47 8.38
N ARG A 209 -8.43 -1.56 7.22
CA ARG A 209 -7.26 -0.76 6.82
C ARG A 209 -7.62 0.19 5.68
N PHE A 210 -8.35 1.23 5.98
CA PHE A 210 -8.62 2.32 5.04
C PHE A 210 -7.33 3.13 4.73
N SER A 211 -7.41 4.07 3.79
CA SER A 211 -6.26 4.88 3.35
C SER A 211 -5.58 5.64 4.50
N GLU A 212 -4.26 5.65 4.51
CA GLU A 212 -3.40 6.41 5.44
C GLU A 212 -3.66 7.92 5.38
N ALA A 213 -4.34 8.40 4.33
CA ALA A 213 -4.81 9.78 4.22
C ALA A 213 -5.63 10.23 5.44
N PHE A 214 -6.45 9.33 6.00
CA PHE A 214 -7.26 9.63 7.19
C PHE A 214 -6.43 9.78 8.47
N LEU A 215 -5.27 9.13 8.56
CA LEU A 215 -4.33 9.35 9.66
C LEU A 215 -3.78 10.78 9.60
N VAL A 216 -3.35 11.21 8.40
CA VAL A 216 -2.83 12.57 8.18
C VAL A 216 -3.91 13.61 8.52
N LEU A 217 -5.12 13.45 7.99
CA LEU A 217 -6.23 14.35 8.27
C LEU A 217 -6.59 14.38 9.76
N ARG A 218 -6.57 13.23 10.44
CA ARG A 218 -6.91 13.16 11.87
C ARG A 218 -5.90 13.91 12.73
N VAL A 219 -4.61 13.67 12.53
CA VAL A 219 -3.56 14.35 13.30
C VAL A 219 -3.57 15.85 13.00
N GLN A 220 -3.83 16.23 11.73
CA GLN A 220 -3.99 17.63 11.35
C GLN A 220 -5.15 18.31 12.10
N GLN A 221 -6.31 17.66 12.21
CA GLN A 221 -7.46 18.19 12.98
C GLN A 221 -7.18 18.38 14.47
N THR A 222 -6.23 17.62 15.04
CA THR A 222 -5.86 17.71 16.46
C THR A 222 -4.79 18.77 16.75
N GLY A 223 -4.50 19.65 15.78
CA GLY A 223 -3.67 20.85 15.96
C GLY A 223 -2.20 20.70 15.56
N LEU A 224 -1.87 19.70 14.74
CA LEU A 224 -0.52 19.62 14.16
C LEU A 224 -0.30 20.78 13.17
N PRO A 225 0.82 21.52 13.23
CA PRO A 225 1.12 22.57 12.25
C PRO A 225 1.12 22.05 10.81
N LEU A 226 0.61 22.87 9.87
CA LEU A 226 0.39 22.45 8.48
C LEU A 226 1.65 21.93 7.78
N PHE A 227 2.76 22.64 7.93
CA PHE A 227 4.05 22.25 7.32
C PHE A 227 4.54 20.88 7.81
N SER A 228 4.11 20.44 8.98
CA SER A 228 4.52 19.19 9.60
C SER A 228 3.53 18.02 9.35
N ALA A 229 2.49 18.22 8.55
CA ALA A 229 1.56 17.15 8.20
C ALA A 229 2.24 15.86 7.69
N PRO A 230 3.34 15.91 6.88
CA PRO A 230 4.04 14.70 6.46
C PRO A 230 4.71 13.93 7.60
N LEU A 231 4.91 14.54 8.79
CA LEU A 231 5.46 13.87 9.97
C LEU A 231 4.64 12.62 10.38
N VAL A 232 3.35 12.64 10.09
CA VAL A 232 2.44 11.51 10.35
C VAL A 232 2.93 10.23 9.64
N LEU A 233 3.22 10.33 8.34
CA LEU A 233 3.74 9.19 7.58
C LEU A 233 5.19 8.84 7.96
N VAL A 234 6.01 9.83 8.32
CA VAL A 234 7.36 9.57 8.85
C VAL A 234 7.27 8.74 10.14
N ALA A 235 6.46 9.17 11.11
CA ALA A 235 6.31 8.46 12.38
C ALA A 235 5.80 7.03 12.17
N MET A 236 4.79 6.85 11.33
CA MET A 236 4.25 5.54 10.97
C MET A 236 5.32 4.64 10.36
N ASN A 237 6.03 5.14 9.33
CA ASN A 237 7.02 4.36 8.59
C ASN A 237 8.26 4.02 9.44
N VAL A 238 8.67 4.88 10.36
CA VAL A 238 9.77 4.57 11.32
C VAL A 238 9.39 3.37 12.17
N VAL A 239 8.22 3.43 12.82
CA VAL A 239 7.77 2.33 13.68
C VAL A 239 7.55 1.05 12.89
N TYR A 240 6.94 1.14 11.71
CA TYR A 240 6.79 0.03 10.77
C TYR A 240 8.15 -0.62 10.44
N SER A 241 9.12 0.16 10.01
CA SER A 241 10.42 -0.36 9.56
C SER A 241 11.21 -1.04 10.68
N VAL A 242 11.19 -0.46 11.88
CA VAL A 242 11.89 -1.03 13.05
C VAL A 242 11.20 -2.31 13.53
N SER A 243 9.87 -2.38 13.45
CA SER A 243 9.08 -3.52 13.95
C SER A 243 9.00 -4.69 12.96
N ALA A 244 9.04 -4.44 11.64
CA ALA A 244 8.81 -5.46 10.62
C ALA A 244 9.75 -6.66 10.71
N TYR A 245 11.06 -6.43 10.90
CA TYR A 245 12.04 -7.52 10.99
C TYR A 245 11.90 -8.38 12.28
N PRO A 246 11.82 -7.81 13.50
CA PRO A 246 11.62 -8.59 14.72
C PRO A 246 10.36 -9.45 14.67
N PHE A 247 9.24 -8.89 14.22
CA PHE A 247 7.97 -9.63 14.15
C PHE A 247 7.94 -10.65 13.02
N GLY A 248 8.59 -10.40 11.87
CA GLY A 248 8.79 -11.40 10.85
C GLY A 248 9.54 -12.63 11.37
N LYS A 249 10.67 -12.41 12.07
CA LYS A 249 11.43 -13.49 12.71
C LYS A 249 10.64 -14.23 13.79
N LEU A 250 9.77 -13.52 14.52
CA LEU A 250 8.88 -14.12 15.52
C LEU A 250 7.81 -14.99 14.85
N ALA A 251 7.26 -14.56 13.72
CA ALA A 251 6.28 -15.34 12.95
C ALA A 251 6.83 -16.71 12.52
N ASP A 252 8.10 -16.74 12.08
CA ASP A 252 8.76 -17.97 11.62
C ASP A 252 9.08 -18.94 12.77
N ARG A 253 9.30 -18.43 13.99
CA ARG A 253 9.67 -19.24 15.16
C ARG A 253 8.50 -19.87 15.90
N LEU A 254 7.32 -19.28 15.81
CA LEU A 254 6.14 -19.74 16.55
C LEU A 254 5.35 -20.79 15.77
N SER A 255 4.96 -21.89 16.41
CA SER A 255 3.98 -22.81 15.85
C SER A 255 2.67 -22.07 15.57
N HIS A 256 2.16 -22.15 14.35
CA HIS A 256 1.03 -21.33 13.87
C HIS A 256 1.27 -19.80 14.04
N GLY A 257 2.53 -19.35 13.93
CA GLY A 257 2.96 -17.97 14.21
C GLY A 257 2.21 -16.92 13.39
N HIS A 258 2.02 -17.19 12.10
CA HIS A 258 1.33 -16.26 11.19
C HIS A 258 -0.09 -15.90 11.67
N ALA A 259 -0.92 -16.88 12.02
CA ALA A 259 -2.28 -16.63 12.48
C ALA A 259 -2.35 -16.00 13.88
N ARG A 260 -1.41 -16.37 14.78
CA ARG A 260 -1.33 -15.74 16.11
C ARG A 260 -0.90 -14.29 16.01
N LEU A 261 0.13 -14.02 15.21
CA LEU A 261 0.67 -12.68 15.04
C LEU A 261 -0.35 -11.76 14.31
N LEU A 262 -1.15 -12.31 13.39
CA LEU A 262 -2.24 -11.58 12.77
C LEU A 262 -3.28 -11.12 13.80
N VAL A 263 -3.67 -11.99 14.75
CA VAL A 263 -4.60 -11.63 15.83
C VAL A 263 -3.99 -10.57 16.74
N TRP A 264 -2.73 -10.72 17.17
CA TRP A 264 -2.07 -9.70 17.97
C TRP A 264 -1.94 -8.36 17.25
N GLY A 265 -1.61 -8.39 15.95
CA GLY A 265 -1.57 -7.18 15.12
C GLY A 265 -2.94 -6.50 15.02
N LEU A 266 -4.03 -7.28 14.90
CA LEU A 266 -5.40 -6.73 14.91
C LEU A 266 -5.77 -6.10 16.24
N LEU A 267 -5.36 -6.67 17.36
CA LEU A 267 -5.57 -6.06 18.69
C LEU A 267 -4.80 -4.73 18.83
N VAL A 268 -3.57 -4.67 18.30
CA VAL A 268 -2.80 -3.42 18.25
C VAL A 268 -3.50 -2.40 17.36
N LEU A 269 -4.08 -2.81 16.22
CA LEU A 269 -4.84 -1.90 15.34
C LEU A 269 -6.10 -1.38 16.02
N ILE A 270 -6.84 -2.21 16.75
CA ILE A 270 -7.97 -1.75 17.58
C ILE A 270 -7.50 -0.69 18.57
N GLY A 271 -6.37 -0.92 19.25
CA GLY A 271 -5.78 0.06 20.15
C GLY A 271 -5.41 1.37 19.46
N ALA A 272 -4.80 1.28 18.27
CA ALA A 272 -4.47 2.44 17.43
C ALA A 272 -5.72 3.24 17.06
N ASP A 273 -6.77 2.55 16.59
CA ASP A 273 -8.04 3.16 16.22
C ASP A 273 -8.73 3.84 17.41
N MET A 274 -8.71 3.23 18.61
CA MET A 274 -9.25 3.84 19.81
C MET A 274 -8.50 5.12 20.21
N VAL A 275 -7.17 5.10 20.16
CA VAL A 275 -6.34 6.29 20.45
C VAL A 275 -6.61 7.39 19.42
N LEU A 276 -6.72 7.06 18.13
CA LEU A 276 -7.04 8.02 17.06
C LEU A 276 -8.47 8.57 17.16
N ALA A 277 -9.44 7.73 17.53
CA ALA A 277 -10.82 8.17 17.71
C ALA A 277 -10.95 9.18 18.86
N MET A 278 -10.31 8.89 20.00
CA MET A 278 -10.47 9.63 21.26
C MET A 278 -9.43 10.74 21.45
N GLY A 279 -8.32 10.71 20.72
CA GLY A 279 -7.21 11.66 20.87
C GLY A 279 -7.65 13.09 20.54
N SER A 280 -7.53 14.00 21.52
CA SER A 280 -7.87 15.42 21.40
C SER A 280 -6.66 16.32 21.07
N HIS A 281 -5.45 15.79 21.18
CA HIS A 281 -4.20 16.51 20.95
C HIS A 281 -3.31 15.75 19.96
N TRP A 282 -2.60 16.47 19.09
CA TRP A 282 -1.79 15.88 18.02
C TRP A 282 -0.74 14.86 18.53
N ALA A 283 -0.15 15.06 19.70
CA ALA A 283 0.82 14.12 20.25
C ALA A 283 0.17 12.76 20.60
N ILE A 284 -1.07 12.77 21.13
CA ILE A 284 -1.83 11.55 21.41
C ILE A 284 -2.20 10.86 20.08
N ALA A 285 -2.65 11.63 19.10
CA ALA A 285 -2.96 11.09 17.77
C ALA A 285 -1.72 10.49 17.10
N LEU A 286 -0.51 11.09 17.26
CA LEU A 286 0.74 10.48 16.78
C LEU A 286 1.08 9.17 17.50
N CYS A 287 0.74 9.01 18.77
CA CYS A 287 0.85 7.70 19.43
C CYS A 287 -0.05 6.64 18.76
N GLY A 288 -1.28 7.02 18.38
CA GLY A 288 -2.16 6.16 17.59
C GLY A 288 -1.56 5.79 16.23
N VAL A 289 -0.95 6.76 15.54
CA VAL A 289 -0.23 6.53 14.28
C VAL A 289 0.98 5.59 14.48
N ALA A 290 1.72 5.73 15.57
CA ALA A 290 2.81 4.83 15.91
C ALA A 290 2.31 3.38 16.13
N LEU A 291 1.18 3.21 16.83
CA LEU A 291 0.54 1.90 16.99
C LEU A 291 0.06 1.34 15.64
N TRP A 292 -0.43 2.19 14.72
CA TRP A 292 -0.77 1.78 13.36
C TRP A 292 0.47 1.28 12.60
N GLY A 293 1.60 1.98 12.68
CA GLY A 293 2.88 1.53 12.14
C GLY A 293 3.35 0.20 12.74
N LEU A 294 3.20 0.03 14.05
CA LEU A 294 3.51 -1.22 14.75
C LEU A 294 2.65 -2.38 14.23
N HIS A 295 1.33 -2.17 14.12
CA HIS A 295 0.41 -3.13 13.52
C HIS A 295 0.86 -3.54 12.11
N MET A 296 1.24 -2.57 11.26
CA MET A 296 1.76 -2.86 9.91
C MET A 296 3.01 -3.74 9.98
N GLY A 297 3.97 -3.44 10.86
CA GLY A 297 5.17 -4.25 11.04
C GLY A 297 4.89 -5.67 11.52
N MET A 298 3.86 -5.86 12.34
CA MET A 298 3.44 -7.19 12.81
C MET A 298 2.73 -8.00 11.73
N THR A 299 2.00 -7.38 10.81
CA THR A 299 1.09 -8.07 9.89
C THR A 299 1.58 -8.07 8.44
N GLN A 300 2.58 -7.27 8.11
CA GLN A 300 3.12 -7.16 6.75
C GLN A 300 3.63 -8.53 6.27
N GLY A 301 3.15 -8.91 5.10
CA GLY A 301 3.56 -10.19 4.48
C GLY A 301 2.89 -11.44 5.03
N LEU A 302 2.27 -11.43 6.22
CA LEU A 302 1.66 -12.64 6.81
C LEU A 302 0.62 -13.29 5.89
N LEU A 303 -0.31 -12.48 5.37
CA LEU A 303 -1.34 -12.99 4.45
C LEU A 303 -0.73 -13.47 3.12
N ALA A 304 0.27 -12.78 2.60
CA ALA A 304 0.99 -13.23 1.40
C ALA A 304 1.69 -14.57 1.61
N THR A 305 2.35 -14.76 2.77
CA THR A 305 2.96 -16.05 3.15
C THR A 305 1.90 -17.15 3.28
N MET A 306 0.75 -16.85 3.87
CA MET A 306 -0.36 -17.81 3.98
C MET A 306 -0.92 -18.20 2.61
N VAL A 307 -1.10 -17.24 1.70
CA VAL A 307 -1.51 -17.51 0.31
C VAL A 307 -0.49 -18.38 -0.40
N ALA A 308 0.80 -18.05 -0.31
CA ALA A 308 1.87 -18.81 -0.94
C ALA A 308 1.96 -20.26 -0.41
N GLY A 309 1.74 -20.45 0.90
CA GLY A 309 1.80 -21.77 1.54
C GLY A 309 0.62 -22.70 1.25
N ILE A 310 -0.53 -22.14 0.80
CA ILE A 310 -1.76 -22.94 0.53
C ILE A 310 -1.96 -23.12 -0.97
N ALA A 311 -1.51 -22.19 -1.80
CA ALA A 311 -1.72 -22.25 -3.24
C ALA A 311 -0.94 -23.42 -3.88
N PRO A 312 -1.54 -24.16 -4.82
CA PRO A 312 -0.81 -25.14 -5.63
C PRO A 312 0.35 -24.47 -6.36
N PRO A 313 1.53 -25.14 -6.51
CA PRO A 313 2.73 -24.52 -7.10
C PRO A 313 2.52 -23.96 -8.51
N ASP A 314 1.66 -24.58 -9.30
CA ASP A 314 1.30 -24.15 -10.66
C ASP A 314 0.28 -22.99 -10.70
N LEU A 315 -0.35 -22.65 -9.56
CA LEU A 315 -1.41 -21.64 -9.45
C LEU A 315 -1.06 -20.48 -8.53
N VAL A 316 0.17 -20.38 -8.03
CA VAL A 316 0.60 -19.30 -7.10
C VAL A 316 0.34 -17.91 -7.69
N GLY A 317 0.63 -17.70 -8.97
CA GLY A 317 0.36 -16.42 -9.65
C GLY A 317 -1.14 -16.08 -9.71
N THR A 318 -1.99 -17.09 -10.01
CA THR A 318 -3.45 -16.94 -10.02
C THR A 318 -3.98 -16.63 -8.62
N ALA A 319 -3.47 -17.32 -7.60
CA ALA A 319 -3.85 -17.10 -6.20
C ALA A 319 -3.52 -15.66 -5.75
N PHE A 320 -2.32 -15.18 -6.01
CA PHE A 320 -1.98 -13.77 -5.72
C PHE A 320 -2.81 -12.78 -6.54
N GLY A 321 -3.11 -13.10 -7.81
CA GLY A 321 -3.96 -12.27 -8.65
C GLY A 321 -5.35 -12.07 -8.05
N VAL A 322 -6.02 -13.16 -7.67
CA VAL A 322 -7.36 -13.13 -7.04
C VAL A 322 -7.31 -12.45 -5.66
N PHE A 323 -6.31 -12.76 -4.84
CA PHE A 323 -6.13 -12.14 -3.53
C PHE A 323 -5.95 -10.62 -3.65
N ASN A 324 -5.12 -10.15 -4.58
CA ASN A 324 -4.89 -8.72 -4.81
C ASN A 324 -6.14 -8.03 -5.39
N LEU A 325 -6.89 -8.70 -6.26
CA LEU A 325 -8.15 -8.17 -6.77
C LEU A 325 -9.17 -7.97 -5.65
N ALA A 326 -9.36 -9.00 -4.80
CA ALA A 326 -10.25 -8.91 -3.64
C ALA A 326 -9.80 -7.82 -2.65
N GLY A 327 -8.50 -7.74 -2.37
CA GLY A 327 -7.91 -6.69 -1.54
C GLY A 327 -8.08 -5.29 -2.13
N GLY A 328 -7.90 -5.12 -3.45
CA GLY A 328 -8.12 -3.84 -4.13
C GLY A 328 -9.57 -3.35 -4.03
N LEU A 329 -10.53 -4.24 -4.27
CA LEU A 329 -11.95 -3.91 -4.11
C LEU A 329 -12.31 -3.59 -2.66
N ALA A 330 -11.77 -4.36 -1.70
CA ALA A 330 -11.96 -4.10 -0.28
C ALA A 330 -11.37 -2.76 0.14
N MET A 331 -10.18 -2.38 -0.36
CA MET A 331 -9.53 -1.10 -0.09
C MET A 331 -10.35 0.08 -0.60
N LEU A 332 -10.93 -0.05 -1.81
CA LEU A 332 -11.84 0.96 -2.35
C LEU A 332 -13.05 1.15 -1.42
N ILE A 333 -13.71 0.05 -1.04
CA ILE A 333 -14.88 0.10 -0.15
C ILE A 333 -14.49 0.67 1.22
N ALA A 334 -13.38 0.21 1.79
CA ALA A 334 -12.87 0.67 3.09
C ALA A 334 -12.65 2.19 3.11
N SER A 335 -11.94 2.72 2.10
CA SER A 335 -11.60 4.14 2.04
C SER A 335 -12.82 5.03 1.74
N ALA A 336 -13.72 4.57 0.86
CA ALA A 336 -14.99 5.27 0.60
C ALA A 336 -15.89 5.30 1.85
N LEU A 337 -16.02 4.16 2.55
CA LEU A 337 -16.78 4.06 3.80
C LEU A 337 -16.15 4.91 4.90
N ALA A 338 -14.83 4.91 5.04
CA ALA A 338 -14.10 5.73 6.00
C ALA A 338 -14.40 7.22 5.80
N GLY A 339 -14.35 7.69 4.55
CA GLY A 339 -14.69 9.08 4.22
C GLY A 339 -16.15 9.42 4.49
N TRP A 340 -17.07 8.53 4.15
CA TRP A 340 -18.49 8.70 4.43
C TRP A 340 -18.80 8.77 5.93
N LEU A 341 -18.20 7.85 6.73
CA LEU A 341 -18.34 7.87 8.20
C LEU A 341 -17.80 9.18 8.79
N TRP A 342 -16.64 9.63 8.30
CA TRP A 342 -16.02 10.87 8.70
C TRP A 342 -16.94 12.08 8.47
N GLU A 343 -17.53 12.18 7.29
CA GLU A 343 -18.36 13.30 6.89
C GLU A 343 -19.71 13.32 7.62
N LYS A 344 -20.34 12.14 7.82
CA LYS A 344 -21.67 12.02 8.42
C LYS A 344 -21.67 12.04 9.95
N PHE A 345 -20.68 11.40 10.57
CA PHE A 345 -20.66 11.15 12.02
C PHE A 345 -19.42 11.75 12.70
N GLY A 346 -18.47 12.24 11.93
CA GLY A 346 -17.23 12.82 12.42
C GLY A 346 -16.04 11.83 12.37
N ALA A 347 -14.83 12.39 12.49
CA ALA A 347 -13.58 11.67 12.33
C ALA A 347 -13.45 10.41 13.20
N ALA A 348 -13.93 10.45 14.44
CA ALA A 348 -13.85 9.32 15.37
C ALA A 348 -14.54 8.06 14.83
N PHE A 349 -15.66 8.22 14.12
CA PHE A 349 -16.43 7.08 13.61
C PHE A 349 -15.71 6.31 12.50
N THR A 350 -14.82 6.95 11.75
CA THR A 350 -13.92 6.26 10.81
C THR A 350 -13.09 5.21 11.53
N PHE A 351 -12.48 5.57 12.65
CA PHE A 351 -11.63 4.68 13.44
C PHE A 351 -12.45 3.63 14.21
N TYR A 352 -13.62 3.98 14.74
CA TYR A 352 -14.53 2.97 15.30
C TYR A 352 -14.97 1.94 14.27
N GLY A 353 -15.20 2.35 13.01
CA GLY A 353 -15.48 1.45 11.89
C GLY A 353 -14.30 0.51 11.61
N GLY A 354 -13.07 1.02 11.61
CA GLY A 354 -11.84 0.22 11.51
C GLY A 354 -11.75 -0.84 12.60
N ALA A 355 -11.92 -0.44 13.86
CA ALA A 355 -11.89 -1.33 15.01
C ALA A 355 -12.99 -2.42 14.93
N LEU A 356 -14.18 -2.09 14.43
CA LEU A 356 -15.27 -3.06 14.22
C LEU A 356 -14.86 -4.14 13.19
N PHE A 357 -14.28 -3.74 12.05
CA PHE A 357 -13.79 -4.69 11.05
C PHE A 357 -12.60 -5.52 11.56
N CYS A 358 -11.73 -4.96 12.43
CA CYS A 358 -10.70 -5.73 13.14
C CYS A 358 -11.32 -6.83 13.99
N GLY A 359 -12.34 -6.50 14.80
CA GLY A 359 -13.09 -7.45 15.60
C GLY A 359 -13.73 -8.54 14.76
N ALA A 360 -14.38 -8.17 13.64
CA ALA A 360 -14.97 -9.12 12.70
C ALA A 360 -13.91 -10.06 12.09
N THR A 361 -12.72 -9.54 11.77
CA THR A 361 -11.60 -10.34 11.26
C THR A 361 -11.11 -11.35 12.31
N ILE A 362 -10.98 -10.94 13.58
CA ILE A 362 -10.59 -11.85 14.67
C ILE A 362 -11.61 -12.98 14.82
N VAL A 363 -12.91 -12.66 14.85
CA VAL A 363 -13.99 -13.67 14.94
C VAL A 363 -13.90 -14.65 13.77
N LEU A 364 -13.71 -14.16 12.53
CA LEU A 364 -13.58 -15.00 11.36
C LEU A 364 -12.38 -15.96 11.46
N ILE A 365 -11.22 -15.48 11.93
CA ILE A 365 -10.04 -16.32 12.15
C ILE A 365 -10.31 -17.42 13.19
N LEU A 366 -11.03 -17.10 14.29
CA LEU A 366 -11.34 -18.06 15.34
C LEU A 366 -12.32 -19.14 14.86
N LEU A 367 -13.35 -18.77 14.10
CA LEU A 367 -14.32 -19.71 13.54
C LEU A 367 -13.67 -20.68 12.55
N MET A 368 -12.75 -20.19 11.70
CA MET A 368 -12.02 -21.06 10.77
C MET A 368 -11.13 -22.07 11.49
N ARG A 369 -10.53 -21.71 12.62
CA ARG A 369 -9.72 -22.62 13.43
C ARG A 369 -10.53 -23.74 14.05
N GLN A 370 -11.74 -23.47 14.52
CA GLN A 370 -12.65 -24.47 15.07
C GLN A 370 -13.10 -25.49 14.01
N GLY A 371 -13.40 -25.02 12.78
CA GLY A 371 -13.81 -25.89 11.68
C GLY A 371 -12.72 -26.87 11.22
N THR A 372 -11.44 -26.51 11.36
CA THR A 372 -10.32 -27.43 11.04
C THR A 372 -10.09 -28.48 12.13
N SER A 373 -10.34 -28.17 13.39
CA SER A 373 -10.15 -29.12 14.53
C SER A 373 -11.26 -30.20 14.57
N VAL A 374 -12.46 -29.90 14.09
CA VAL A 374 -13.57 -30.85 14.02
C VAL A 374 -13.41 -31.86 12.87
N ARG A 375 -12.72 -31.50 11.78
CA ARG A 375 -12.47 -32.42 10.65
C ARG A 375 -11.26 -33.35 10.85
N SER A 376 -10.45 -33.12 11.87
CA SER A 376 -9.29 -33.94 12.21
C SER A 376 -9.57 -34.96 13.34
N ARG A 377 -10.80 -35.00 13.85
CA ARG A 377 -11.34 -36.07 14.71
C ARG A 377 -12.31 -36.91 13.92
#